data_d4e817cd4fbb194ebf0822a95e698769
#
_entry.id   d4e817cd4fbb194ebf0822a95e698769
#
_cell.length_a   1.000
_cell.length_b   1.000
_cell.length_c   1.000
_cell.angle_alpha   90.00
_cell.angle_beta   90.00
_cell.angle_gamma   90.00
#
_symmetry.space_group_name_H-M   'P 1'
#
loop_
_entity.id
_entity.type
_entity.pdbx_description
1 polymer ?
#
loop_
_entity_poly.entity_id
_entity_poly.type
_entity_poly.pdbx_seq_one_letter_code
_entity_poly.pdbx_strand_id
1 'polypeptide(L)' 'MIFEYYPDTDMLYIQLAEGVSAESDEIAPGIVLDLDEHGRVIGVEIENASKTIDLSRLELRSLPVVNLILTERAAIPR' A
#
# COMPACT_ATOMS: atom_id res chain seq x y z
N MET A 1 8.75 -2.50 4.24
CA MET A 1 7.41 -2.59 3.66
C MET A 1 6.49 -1.65 4.44
N ILE A 2 5.75 -0.82 3.75
CA ILE A 2 4.89 0.18 4.39
C ILE A 2 3.49 0.06 3.79
N PHE A 3 2.48 -0.04 4.67
CA PHE A 3 1.09 0.02 4.27
C PHE A 3 0.55 1.38 4.70
N GLU A 4 0.01 2.13 3.76
CA GLU A 4 -0.55 3.44 4.05
C GLU A 4 -1.92 3.60 3.40
N TYR A 5 -2.90 3.96 4.21
CA TYR A 5 -4.26 4.17 3.74
C TYR A 5 -4.59 5.66 3.71
N TYR A 6 -5.17 6.10 2.60
CA TYR A 6 -5.61 7.48 2.40
C TYR A 6 -7.14 7.54 2.42
N PRO A 7 -7.74 7.89 3.56
CA PRO A 7 -9.22 7.87 3.66
C PRO A 7 -9.91 8.86 2.73
N ASP A 8 -9.26 9.96 2.40
CA ASP A 8 -9.86 10.97 1.53
C ASP A 8 -10.13 10.46 0.12
N THR A 9 -9.28 9.57 -0.37
CA THR A 9 -9.37 9.00 -1.72
C THR A 9 -9.72 7.53 -1.72
N ASP A 10 -9.84 6.91 -0.55
CA ASP A 10 -10.06 5.47 -0.39
C ASP A 10 -9.00 4.65 -1.13
N MET A 11 -7.74 5.08 -1.04
CA MET A 11 -6.62 4.39 -1.68
C MET A 11 -5.73 3.74 -0.62
N LEU A 12 -5.35 2.50 -0.86
CA LEU A 12 -4.32 1.82 -0.08
C LEU A 12 -3.05 1.76 -0.92
N TYR A 13 -1.96 2.25 -0.36
CA TYR A 13 -0.64 2.13 -0.97
C TYR A 13 0.21 1.17 -0.16
N ILE A 14 0.84 0.23 -0.85
CA ILE A 14 1.76 -0.72 -0.23
C ILE A 14 3.13 -0.50 -0.85
N GLN A 15 4.07 0.01 -0.07
CA GLN A 15 5.46 0.13 -0.50
C GLN A 15 6.17 -1.18 -0.15
N LEU A 16 6.58 -1.92 -1.16
CA LEU A 16 7.22 -3.22 -0.99
C LEU A 16 8.73 -3.09 -0.77
N ALA A 17 9.35 -2.13 -1.41
CA ALA A 17 10.78 -1.89 -1.34
C ALA A 17 11.06 -0.40 -1.52
N GLU A 18 12.25 0.02 -1.13
CA GLU A 18 12.71 1.38 -1.41
C GLU A 18 13.04 1.53 -2.88
N GLY A 19 12.89 2.74 -3.39
CA GLY A 19 13.19 3.07 -4.77
C GLY A 19 12.35 4.21 -5.27
N VAL A 20 12.65 4.65 -6.47
CA VAL A 20 11.92 5.72 -7.14
C VAL A 20 11.09 5.10 -8.26
N SER A 21 9.80 5.40 -8.27
CA SER A 21 8.91 4.93 -9.33
C SER A 21 9.30 5.56 -10.66
N ALA A 22 9.63 4.73 -11.64
CA ALA A 22 9.91 5.15 -13.01
C ALA A 22 8.72 4.92 -13.93
N GLU A 23 7.91 3.93 -13.63
CA GLU A 23 6.72 3.56 -14.41
C GLU A 23 5.61 3.11 -13.49
N SER A 24 4.39 3.27 -13.94
CA SER A 24 3.20 2.72 -13.30
C SER A 24 2.43 1.88 -14.31
N ASP A 25 1.97 0.72 -13.90
CA ASP A 25 1.27 -0.22 -14.76
C ASP A 25 -0.02 -0.68 -14.09
N GLU A 26 -1.16 -0.32 -14.68
CA GLU A 26 -2.46 -0.78 -14.21
C GLU A 26 -2.69 -2.20 -14.70
N ILE A 27 -2.58 -3.18 -13.80
CA ILE A 27 -2.69 -4.60 -14.12
C ILE A 27 -4.11 -5.13 -14.05
N ALA A 28 -4.99 -4.42 -13.37
CA ALA A 28 -6.41 -4.72 -13.25
C ALA A 28 -7.12 -3.42 -12.89
N PRO A 29 -8.43 -3.30 -13.08
CA PRO A 29 -9.12 -2.08 -12.72
C PRO A 29 -8.85 -1.68 -11.25
N GLY A 30 -8.23 -0.52 -11.07
CA GLY A 30 -7.92 0.01 -9.75
C GLY A 30 -6.70 -0.58 -9.07
N ILE A 31 -5.95 -1.47 -9.72
CA ILE A 31 -4.72 -2.05 -9.19
C ILE A 31 -3.54 -1.62 -10.05
N VAL A 32 -2.68 -0.79 -9.48
CA VAL A 32 -1.53 -0.21 -10.19
C VAL A 32 -0.25 -0.66 -9.53
N LEU A 33 0.68 -1.18 -10.32
CA LEU A 33 2.03 -1.49 -9.86
C LEU A 33 2.96 -0.31 -10.14
N ASP A 34 3.79 0.04 -9.17
CA ASP A 34 4.87 0.99 -9.37
C ASP A 34 6.16 0.23 -9.59
N LEU A 35 6.83 0.53 -10.69
CA LEU A 35 8.06 -0.14 -11.11
C LEU A 35 9.23 0.82 -11.04
N ASP A 36 10.39 0.34 -10.64
CA ASP A 36 11.62 1.14 -10.70
C ASP A 36 12.21 1.14 -12.12
N GLU A 37 13.34 1.79 -12.29
CA GLU A 37 14.02 1.88 -13.60
C GLU A 37 14.49 0.53 -14.15
N HIS A 38 14.57 -0.49 -13.29
CA HIS A 38 14.97 -1.84 -13.67
C HIS A 38 13.77 -2.77 -13.87
N GLY A 39 12.55 -2.23 -13.82
CA GLY A 39 11.33 -3.01 -13.99
C GLY A 39 10.92 -3.83 -12.76
N ARG A 40 11.50 -3.54 -11.59
CA ARG A 40 11.14 -4.24 -10.37
C ARG A 40 9.94 -3.55 -9.71
N VAL A 41 9.02 -4.35 -9.17
CA VAL A 41 7.85 -3.83 -8.47
C VAL A 41 8.30 -3.32 -7.09
N ILE A 42 8.10 -2.04 -6.85
CA ILE A 42 8.44 -1.39 -5.58
C ILE A 42 7.22 -0.95 -4.79
N GLY A 43 6.06 -0.91 -5.43
CA GLY A 43 4.83 -0.52 -4.75
C GLY A 43 3.59 -1.02 -5.46
N VAL A 44 2.49 -1.01 -4.72
CA VAL A 44 1.17 -1.36 -5.24
C VAL A 44 0.17 -0.30 -4.77
N GLU A 45 -0.58 0.27 -5.71
CA GLU A 45 -1.66 1.20 -5.40
C GLU A 45 -2.99 0.49 -5.62
N ILE A 46 -3.87 0.56 -4.62
CA ILE A 46 -5.19 -0.06 -4.70
C ILE A 46 -6.22 1.03 -4.53
N GLU A 47 -6.94 1.32 -5.61
CA GLU A 47 -8.02 2.30 -5.64
C GLU A 47 -9.31 1.68 -5.10
N ASN A 48 -10.17 2.49 -4.51
CA ASN A 48 -11.43 2.04 -3.90
C ASN A 48 -11.19 0.85 -2.95
N ALA A 49 -10.16 0.96 -2.13
CA ALA A 49 -9.67 -0.14 -1.31
C ALA A 49 -10.74 -0.70 -0.37
N SER A 50 -11.58 0.15 0.21
CA SER A 50 -12.63 -0.30 1.13
C SER A 50 -13.67 -1.20 0.46
N LYS A 51 -13.79 -1.14 -0.87
CA LYS A 51 -14.75 -1.93 -1.63
C LYS A 51 -14.19 -3.24 -2.15
N THR A 52 -12.87 -3.37 -2.17
CA THR A 52 -12.19 -4.51 -2.77
C THR A 52 -11.38 -5.31 -1.76
N ILE A 53 -11.01 -4.72 -0.64
CA ILE A 53 -10.14 -5.31 0.36
C ILE A 53 -10.78 -5.17 1.73
N ASP A 54 -10.64 -6.19 2.56
CA ASP A 54 -11.06 -6.10 3.96
C ASP A 54 -10.02 -5.30 4.74
N LEU A 55 -10.27 -4.01 4.92
CA LEU A 55 -9.40 -3.11 5.66
C LEU A 55 -9.56 -3.21 7.18
N SER A 56 -10.51 -4.01 7.64
CA SER A 56 -10.76 -4.14 9.08
C SER A 56 -9.85 -5.15 9.76
N ARG A 57 -9.15 -5.96 8.97
CA ARG A 57 -8.33 -7.03 9.50
C ARG A 57 -7.07 -7.23 8.68
N LEU A 58 -5.94 -7.27 9.38
CA LEU A 58 -4.65 -7.59 8.81
C LEU A 58 -4.07 -8.77 9.59
N GLU A 59 -3.72 -9.83 8.88
CA GLU A 59 -3.12 -11.00 9.48
C GLU A 59 -1.77 -11.27 8.82
N LEU A 60 -0.72 -11.33 9.63
CA LEU A 60 0.63 -11.62 9.17
C LEU A 60 1.02 -13.01 9.65
N ARG A 61 1.33 -13.93 8.73
CA ARG A 61 1.67 -15.30 9.07
C ARG A 61 3.08 -15.60 8.60
N SER A 62 3.92 -16.03 9.53
CA SER A 62 5.27 -16.56 9.26
C SER A 62 6.18 -15.60 8.50
N LEU A 63 5.89 -14.31 8.53
CA LEU A 63 6.75 -13.30 7.94
C LEU A 63 7.98 -13.08 8.82
N PRO A 64 9.17 -13.01 8.25
CA PRO A 64 10.39 -12.75 9.03
C PRO A 64 10.54 -11.29 9.39
N VAL A 65 9.50 -10.71 9.97
CA VAL A 65 9.48 -9.30 10.37
C VAL A 65 10.22 -9.14 11.69
N VAL A 66 11.19 -8.24 11.74
CA VAL A 66 11.92 -7.91 12.94
C VAL A 66 11.26 -6.78 13.72
N ASN A 67 10.74 -5.78 13.00
CA ASN A 67 10.07 -4.64 13.60
C ASN A 67 8.67 -4.52 12.99
N LEU A 68 7.68 -4.37 13.87
CA LEU A 68 6.31 -4.04 13.45
C LEU A 68 5.94 -2.71 14.07
N ILE A 69 5.63 -1.74 13.21
CA ILE A 69 5.31 -0.39 13.64
C ILE A 69 3.87 -0.10 13.21
N LEU A 70 3.03 0.23 14.17
CA LEU A 70 1.67 0.67 13.91
C LEU A 70 1.60 2.15 14.26
N THR A 71 1.27 2.97 13.27
CA THR A 71 1.14 4.40 13.45
C THR A 71 -0.29 4.80 13.15
N GLU A 72 -0.96 5.31 14.14
CA GLU A 72 -2.28 5.87 13.93
C GLU A 72 -2.15 7.27 13.36
N ARG A 73 -3.05 7.61 12.45
CA ARG A 73 -3.19 8.96 11.99
C ARG A 73 -3.65 9.83 13.16
N ALA A 74 -3.03 10.98 13.33
CA ALA A 74 -3.45 11.93 14.35
C ALA A 74 -4.95 12.22 14.22
N ALA A 75 -5.67 12.18 15.34
CA ALA A 75 -7.09 12.46 15.35
C ALA A 75 -7.33 13.87 14.81
N ILE A 76 -8.22 13.98 13.85
CA ILE A 76 -8.63 15.28 13.33
C ILE A 76 -9.63 15.86 14.35
N PRO A 77 -9.37 17.04 14.88
CA PRO A 77 -10.32 17.69 15.77
C PRO A 77 -11.68 17.84 15.10
N ARG A 78 -12.71 17.46 15.80
CA ARG A 78 -14.07 17.52 15.29
C ARG A 78 -14.82 18.69 15.88
#